data_7cebd841c9796dd104acd22af17d9c7b
#
_entry.id   7cebd841c9796dd104acd22af17d9c7b
#
_cell.length_a   1.000
_cell.length_b   1.000
_cell.length_c   1.000
_cell.angle_alpha   90.00
_cell.angle_beta   90.00
_cell.angle_gamma   90.00
#
_symmetry.space_group_name_H-M   'P 1'
#
loop_
_entity.id
_entity.type
_entity.pdbx_description
1 polymer ?
#
loop_
_entity_poly.entity_id
_entity_poly.type
_entity_poly.pdbx_seq_one_letter_code
_entity_poly.pdbx_strand_id
1 'polypeptide(L)'
;NTNKNPNAKRINHLSEITDDMLELAKGAGSKVGTGGMQSKLLAARTALQAGVKVFIGKGEGPDKLIEILEGRGDGTYIDREQLPVLPNQKQWISFTEVSGKIYIDKGAEEALLLRGKSLLPAGVFKFEGEFEKGEVVEVYGESGLLGRGEVLYSSEELAFACGKRSNELEVYPIEVIHRDKWVKA
;
A
#
# COMPACT_ATOMS: atom_id res chain seq x y z
N ASN A 1 -17.89 -12.60 19.89
CA ASN A 1 -17.00 -13.63 20.49
C ASN A 1 -17.87 -14.79 21.00
N THR A 2 -17.82 -15.90 20.30
CA THR A 2 -18.60 -17.10 20.63
C THR A 2 -18.29 -17.67 22.02
N ASN A 3 -17.09 -17.42 22.54
CA ASN A 3 -16.71 -17.84 23.90
C ASN A 3 -17.40 -16.99 25.01
N LYS A 4 -17.88 -15.79 24.68
CA LYS A 4 -18.57 -14.89 25.63
C LYS A 4 -20.07 -14.80 25.39
N ASN A 5 -20.55 -15.20 24.20
CA ASN A 5 -21.96 -15.18 23.83
C ASN A 5 -22.31 -16.42 23.05
N PRO A 6 -23.06 -17.38 23.64
CA PRO A 6 -23.44 -18.62 22.97
C PRO A 6 -24.30 -18.41 21.71
N ASN A 7 -24.98 -17.27 21.61
CA ASN A 7 -25.81 -16.91 20.46
C ASN A 7 -25.04 -16.18 19.35
N ALA A 8 -23.75 -15.91 19.54
CA ALA A 8 -22.94 -15.25 18.53
C ALA A 8 -22.70 -16.19 17.34
N LYS A 9 -23.06 -15.74 16.15
CA LYS A 9 -22.78 -16.44 14.89
C LYS A 9 -21.47 -15.95 14.32
N ARG A 10 -20.69 -16.89 13.75
CA ARG A 10 -19.48 -16.54 12.99
C ARG A 10 -19.87 -15.87 11.68
N ILE A 11 -19.12 -14.87 11.30
CA ILE A 11 -19.21 -14.28 9.96
C ILE A 11 -18.37 -15.13 9.02
N ASN A 12 -19.00 -15.72 8.00
CA ASN A 12 -18.29 -16.62 7.07
C ASN A 12 -17.61 -15.85 5.92
N HIS A 13 -18.12 -14.67 5.57
CA HIS A 13 -17.59 -13.83 4.49
C HIS A 13 -17.65 -12.35 4.86
N LEU A 14 -16.59 -11.61 4.51
CA LEU A 14 -16.49 -10.15 4.64
C LEU A 14 -15.96 -9.58 3.33
N SER A 15 -16.60 -8.55 2.81
CA SER A 15 -16.12 -7.77 1.67
C SER A 15 -15.25 -6.58 2.07
N GLU A 16 -15.29 -6.19 3.33
CA GLU A 16 -14.51 -5.08 3.89
C GLU A 16 -14.28 -5.26 5.39
N ILE A 17 -13.30 -4.53 5.93
CA ILE A 17 -13.01 -4.46 7.36
C ILE A 17 -13.12 -3.00 7.77
N THR A 18 -14.18 -2.66 8.49
CA THR A 18 -14.46 -1.31 8.98
C THR A 18 -13.72 -1.01 10.29
N ASP A 19 -13.61 0.29 10.64
CA ASP A 19 -13.02 0.69 11.91
C ASP A 19 -13.85 0.21 13.10
N ASP A 20 -15.17 0.15 12.98
CA ASP A 20 -16.05 -0.42 14.02
C ASP A 20 -15.74 -1.90 14.29
N MET A 21 -15.43 -2.69 13.26
CA MET A 21 -15.02 -4.08 13.44
C MET A 21 -13.68 -4.19 14.18
N LEU A 22 -12.74 -3.27 13.92
CA LEU A 22 -11.46 -3.22 14.62
C LEU A 22 -11.64 -2.84 16.09
N GLU A 23 -12.52 -1.88 16.38
CA GLU A 23 -12.85 -1.49 17.77
C GLU A 23 -13.50 -2.65 18.52
N LEU A 24 -14.47 -3.33 17.94
CA LEU A 24 -15.11 -4.51 18.53
C LEU A 24 -14.14 -5.69 18.78
N ALA A 25 -13.08 -5.76 18.02
CA ALA A 25 -12.05 -6.77 18.16
C ALA A 25 -11.01 -6.46 19.26
N LYS A 26 -11.00 -5.24 19.81
CA LYS A 26 -10.17 -4.87 20.95
C LYS A 26 -10.51 -5.73 22.17
N GLY A 27 -9.48 -6.21 22.87
CA GLY A 27 -9.65 -7.02 24.09
C GLY A 27 -10.07 -8.47 23.87
N ALA A 28 -10.13 -8.97 22.64
CA ALA A 28 -10.41 -10.37 22.32
C ALA A 28 -9.15 -11.27 22.32
N GLY A 29 -8.04 -10.80 22.90
CA GLY A 29 -6.77 -11.54 22.96
C GLY A 29 -6.66 -12.45 24.18
N SER A 30 -5.82 -13.51 24.07
CA SER A 30 -5.41 -14.33 25.21
C SER A 30 -4.35 -13.58 26.02
N LYS A 31 -4.26 -13.86 27.34
CA LYS A 31 -3.26 -13.25 28.24
C LYS A 31 -1.80 -13.57 27.85
N VAL A 32 -1.56 -14.51 26.97
CA VAL A 32 -0.23 -15.01 26.59
C VAL A 32 0.12 -14.74 25.12
N GLY A 33 -0.85 -14.36 24.28
CA GLY A 33 -0.62 -14.14 22.85
C GLY A 33 -0.40 -12.67 22.51
N THR A 34 0.66 -12.35 21.76
CA THR A 34 0.99 -11.00 21.28
C THR A 34 0.08 -10.48 20.15
N GLY A 35 -0.76 -11.33 19.55
CA GLY A 35 -1.66 -10.98 18.44
C GLY A 35 -3.11 -11.37 18.68
N GLY A 36 -3.97 -10.40 19.06
CA GLY A 36 -5.41 -10.59 19.18
C GLY A 36 -6.15 -10.62 17.83
N MET A 37 -7.48 -10.70 17.88
CA MET A 37 -8.33 -10.63 16.69
C MET A 37 -8.14 -9.31 15.94
N GLN A 38 -7.93 -8.20 16.65
CA GLN A 38 -7.68 -6.89 16.06
C GLN A 38 -6.42 -6.91 15.15
N SER A 39 -5.31 -7.49 15.62
CA SER A 39 -4.09 -7.59 14.79
C SER A 39 -4.31 -8.40 13.52
N LYS A 40 -5.09 -9.48 13.60
CA LYS A 40 -5.44 -10.31 12.42
C LYS A 40 -6.32 -9.52 11.44
N LEU A 41 -7.29 -8.75 11.94
CA LEU A 41 -8.13 -7.91 11.08
C LEU A 41 -7.35 -6.74 10.46
N LEU A 42 -6.39 -6.14 11.19
CA LEU A 42 -5.50 -5.11 10.62
C LEU A 42 -4.65 -5.68 9.48
N ALA A 43 -4.00 -6.83 9.70
CA ALA A 43 -3.23 -7.50 8.67
C ALA A 43 -4.12 -7.90 7.46
N ALA A 44 -5.32 -8.40 7.72
CA ALA A 44 -6.27 -8.74 6.67
C ALA A 44 -6.74 -7.52 5.88
N ARG A 45 -6.97 -6.36 6.54
CA ARG A 45 -7.31 -5.10 5.88
C ARG A 45 -6.19 -4.64 4.94
N THR A 46 -4.95 -4.68 5.41
CA THR A 46 -3.77 -4.36 4.60
C THR A 46 -3.65 -5.28 3.39
N ALA A 47 -3.78 -6.58 3.59
CA ALA A 47 -3.73 -7.57 2.50
C ALA A 47 -4.87 -7.36 1.49
N LEU A 48 -6.08 -7.07 1.97
CA LEU A 48 -7.24 -6.79 1.10
C LEU A 48 -7.05 -5.51 0.29
N GLN A 49 -6.44 -4.47 0.86
CA GLN A 49 -6.08 -3.24 0.13
C GLN A 49 -5.04 -3.51 -0.97
N ALA A 50 -4.16 -4.49 -0.75
CA ALA A 50 -3.20 -4.97 -1.74
C ALA A 50 -3.82 -5.93 -2.79
N GLY A 51 -5.13 -6.16 -2.78
CA GLY A 51 -5.78 -7.08 -3.71
C GLY A 51 -5.62 -8.56 -3.37
N VAL A 52 -5.16 -8.88 -2.16
CA VAL A 52 -4.96 -10.25 -1.70
C VAL A 52 -6.20 -10.73 -0.95
N LYS A 53 -6.72 -11.91 -1.33
CA LYS A 53 -7.79 -12.58 -0.58
C LYS A 53 -7.22 -13.15 0.71
N VAL A 54 -7.99 -13.05 1.80
CA VAL A 54 -7.56 -13.49 3.13
C VAL A 54 -8.53 -14.52 3.70
N PHE A 55 -8.00 -15.50 4.39
CA PHE A 55 -8.76 -16.41 5.19
C PHE A 55 -8.29 -16.35 6.66
N ILE A 56 -9.24 -16.18 7.58
CA ILE A 56 -8.99 -16.25 9.02
C ILE A 56 -9.79 -17.43 9.59
N GLY A 57 -9.10 -18.48 9.94
CA GLY A 57 -9.75 -19.70 10.43
C GLY A 57 -8.77 -20.73 10.95
N LYS A 58 -9.26 -21.94 11.15
CA LYS A 58 -8.44 -23.11 11.51
C LYS A 58 -7.85 -23.74 10.27
N GLY A 59 -6.55 -24.02 10.30
CA GLY A 59 -5.81 -24.68 9.22
C GLY A 59 -5.09 -25.95 9.70
N GLU A 60 -5.69 -26.71 10.60
CA GLU A 60 -5.09 -27.90 11.20
C GLU A 60 -5.39 -29.16 10.33
N GLY A 61 -4.35 -29.88 9.93
CA GLY A 61 -4.44 -31.13 9.18
C GLY A 61 -3.96 -31.02 7.72
N PRO A 62 -3.61 -32.14 7.08
CA PRO A 62 -2.93 -32.17 5.78
C PRO A 62 -3.75 -31.61 4.62
N ASP A 63 -5.08 -31.78 4.63
CA ASP A 63 -5.95 -31.41 3.52
C ASP A 63 -6.63 -30.03 3.72
N LYS A 64 -6.41 -29.37 4.86
CA LYS A 64 -7.10 -28.12 5.22
C LYS A 64 -6.78 -26.95 4.32
N LEU A 65 -5.57 -26.84 3.79
CA LEU A 65 -5.22 -25.79 2.82
C LEU A 65 -6.01 -25.94 1.52
N ILE A 66 -6.21 -27.19 1.05
CA ILE A 66 -7.01 -27.46 -0.15
C ILE A 66 -8.48 -27.07 0.10
N GLU A 67 -9.06 -27.49 1.22
CA GLU A 67 -10.43 -27.11 1.59
C GLU A 67 -10.60 -25.57 1.67
N ILE A 68 -9.61 -24.87 2.24
CA ILE A 68 -9.62 -23.40 2.31
C ILE A 68 -9.58 -22.80 0.90
N LEU A 69 -8.70 -23.25 0.02
CA LEU A 69 -8.61 -22.78 -1.36
C LEU A 69 -9.89 -23.03 -2.17
N GLU A 70 -10.60 -24.11 -1.87
CA GLU A 70 -11.88 -24.46 -2.48
C GLU A 70 -13.11 -23.78 -1.82
N GLY A 71 -12.88 -22.87 -0.85
CA GLY A 71 -13.95 -22.13 -0.17
C GLY A 71 -14.69 -22.89 0.92
N ARG A 72 -14.19 -24.07 1.34
CA ARG A 72 -14.81 -24.94 2.36
C ARG A 72 -14.11 -24.89 3.72
N GLY A 73 -13.22 -23.91 3.93
CA GLY A 73 -12.48 -23.75 5.17
C GLY A 73 -13.35 -23.37 6.37
N ASP A 74 -12.99 -23.85 7.55
CA ASP A 74 -13.64 -23.49 8.80
C ASP A 74 -13.15 -22.13 9.33
N GLY A 75 -13.67 -21.04 8.77
CA GLY A 75 -13.23 -19.67 9.08
C GLY A 75 -14.02 -18.58 8.39
N THR A 76 -13.42 -17.40 8.30
CA THR A 76 -13.94 -16.22 7.62
C THR A 76 -13.11 -15.94 6.38
N TYR A 77 -13.74 -15.92 5.23
CA TYR A 77 -13.17 -15.45 3.97
C TYR A 77 -13.33 -13.94 3.88
N ILE A 78 -12.29 -13.27 3.46
CA ILE A 78 -12.27 -11.82 3.32
C ILE A 78 -11.76 -11.51 1.91
N ASP A 79 -12.67 -11.14 1.02
CA ASP A 79 -12.36 -10.77 -0.35
C ASP A 79 -13.37 -9.75 -0.90
N ARG A 80 -12.99 -9.07 -1.96
CA ARG A 80 -13.88 -8.22 -2.77
C ARG A 80 -13.95 -8.78 -4.18
N GLU A 81 -15.15 -8.88 -4.74
CA GLU A 81 -15.35 -9.39 -6.11
C GLU A 81 -14.70 -8.52 -7.20
N GLN A 82 -14.35 -7.27 -6.91
CA GLN A 82 -13.81 -6.30 -7.86
C GLN A 82 -12.65 -5.51 -7.28
N LEU A 83 -11.60 -6.20 -6.83
CA LEU A 83 -10.35 -5.49 -6.57
C LEU A 83 -9.60 -5.32 -7.89
N PRO A 84 -9.22 -4.08 -8.27
CA PRO A 84 -8.23 -3.93 -9.31
C PRO A 84 -6.95 -4.62 -8.80
N VAL A 85 -6.54 -5.69 -9.48
CA VAL A 85 -5.26 -6.35 -9.20
C VAL A 85 -4.18 -5.35 -9.62
N LEU A 86 -3.67 -4.59 -8.67
CA LEU A 86 -2.50 -3.75 -8.92
C LEU A 86 -1.33 -4.68 -9.28
N PRO A 87 -0.52 -4.34 -10.28
CA PRO A 87 0.72 -5.06 -10.56
C PRO A 87 1.55 -5.19 -9.28
N ASN A 88 2.22 -6.33 -9.06
CA ASN A 88 2.99 -6.63 -7.85
C ASN A 88 3.94 -5.48 -7.44
N GLN A 89 4.53 -4.79 -8.43
CA GLN A 89 5.40 -3.65 -8.21
C GLN A 89 4.68 -2.45 -7.59
N LYS A 90 3.44 -2.15 -8.02
CA LYS A 90 2.63 -1.07 -7.45
C LYS A 90 2.12 -1.40 -6.05
N GLN A 91 1.83 -2.68 -5.78
CA GLN A 91 1.50 -3.14 -4.43
C GLN A 91 2.67 -2.92 -3.47
N TRP A 92 3.88 -3.30 -3.89
CA TRP A 92 5.09 -3.10 -3.09
C TRP A 92 5.30 -1.62 -2.74
N ILE A 93 5.21 -0.70 -3.71
CA ILE A 93 5.33 0.75 -3.49
C ILE A 93 4.32 1.27 -2.46
N SER A 94 3.07 0.77 -2.48
CA SER A 94 2.02 1.22 -1.57
C SER A 94 2.29 0.87 -0.10
N PHE A 95 3.04 -0.20 0.17
CA PHE A 95 3.27 -0.73 1.53
C PHE A 95 4.69 -0.57 2.03
N THR A 96 5.62 -0.14 1.18
CA THR A 96 7.01 0.10 1.58
C THR A 96 7.11 1.34 2.47
N GLU A 97 8.02 1.28 3.44
CA GLU A 97 8.38 2.43 4.26
C GLU A 97 8.93 3.56 3.38
N VAL A 98 8.56 4.78 3.73
CA VAL A 98 8.88 5.98 2.95
C VAL A 98 10.17 6.59 3.45
N SER A 99 11.17 6.75 2.57
CA SER A 99 12.48 7.32 2.91
C SER A 99 12.54 8.85 2.78
N GLY A 100 11.57 9.46 2.04
CA GLY A 100 11.59 10.90 1.84
C GLY A 100 10.30 11.46 1.22
N LYS A 101 10.32 12.77 0.96
CA LYS A 101 9.21 13.51 0.35
C LYS A 101 9.70 14.34 -0.82
N ILE A 102 8.92 14.37 -1.89
CA ILE A 102 9.16 15.22 -3.07
C ILE A 102 7.98 16.15 -3.25
N TYR A 103 8.26 17.42 -3.47
CA TYR A 103 7.27 18.48 -3.72
C TYR A 103 7.35 18.92 -5.17
N ILE A 104 6.21 18.92 -5.85
CA ILE A 104 6.11 19.16 -7.29
C ILE A 104 5.20 20.32 -7.62
N ASP A 105 5.49 20.97 -8.74
CA ASP A 105 4.68 22.08 -9.26
C ASP A 105 3.35 21.56 -9.86
N LYS A 106 2.44 22.49 -10.14
CA LYS A 106 1.12 22.22 -10.70
C LYS A 106 1.19 21.52 -12.06
N GLY A 107 2.17 21.85 -12.90
CA GLY A 107 2.33 21.23 -14.23
C GLY A 107 2.70 19.74 -14.11
N ALA A 108 3.60 19.42 -13.19
CA ALA A 108 3.99 18.06 -12.87
C ALA A 108 2.84 17.29 -12.19
N GLU A 109 2.06 17.91 -11.30
CA GLU A 109 0.87 17.33 -10.71
C GLU A 109 -0.15 16.94 -11.77
N GLU A 110 -0.48 17.85 -12.70
CA GLU A 110 -1.38 17.54 -13.81
C GLU A 110 -0.83 16.42 -14.73
N ALA A 111 0.47 16.44 -15.00
CA ALA A 111 1.12 15.41 -15.82
C ALA A 111 1.03 14.03 -15.19
N LEU A 112 1.28 13.90 -13.89
CA LEU A 112 1.18 12.66 -13.14
C LEU A 112 -0.27 12.16 -13.03
N LEU A 113 -1.17 13.01 -12.54
CA LEU A 113 -2.52 12.61 -12.16
C LEU A 113 -3.48 12.45 -13.34
N LEU A 114 -3.38 13.35 -14.35
CA LEU A 114 -4.35 13.42 -15.43
C LEU A 114 -3.83 12.82 -16.74
N ARG A 115 -2.52 12.88 -16.98
CA ARG A 115 -1.92 12.46 -18.25
C ARG A 115 -1.12 11.15 -18.13
N GLY A 116 -0.99 10.59 -16.92
CA GLY A 116 -0.23 9.35 -16.67
C GLY A 116 1.23 9.44 -17.14
N LYS A 117 1.87 10.59 -16.96
CA LYS A 117 3.28 10.82 -17.33
C LYS A 117 4.19 10.54 -16.16
N SER A 118 5.48 10.32 -16.44
CA SER A 118 6.54 10.21 -15.45
C SER A 118 6.85 11.57 -14.82
N LEU A 119 7.35 11.58 -13.58
CA LEU A 119 7.84 12.78 -12.92
C LEU A 119 9.25 13.10 -13.42
N LEU A 120 9.43 14.30 -13.95
CA LEU A 120 10.71 14.82 -14.40
C LEU A 120 11.32 15.77 -13.36
N PRO A 121 12.66 15.93 -13.33
CA PRO A 121 13.33 16.86 -12.43
C PRO A 121 12.84 18.32 -12.52
N ALA A 122 12.46 18.77 -13.72
CA ALA A 122 11.93 20.10 -13.96
C ALA A 122 10.65 20.41 -13.17
N GLY A 123 9.85 19.39 -12.85
CA GLY A 123 8.63 19.55 -12.06
C GLY A 123 8.85 19.46 -10.55
N VAL A 124 10.07 19.16 -10.10
CA VAL A 124 10.42 19.08 -8.68
C VAL A 124 11.02 20.39 -8.23
N PHE A 125 10.46 21.01 -7.20
CA PHE A 125 11.01 22.27 -6.66
C PHE A 125 11.59 22.13 -5.25
N LYS A 126 11.28 21.04 -4.52
CA LYS A 126 11.78 20.77 -3.18
C LYS A 126 11.71 19.27 -2.89
N PHE A 127 12.58 18.78 -2.04
CA PHE A 127 12.49 17.44 -1.45
C PHE A 127 12.98 17.47 0.00
N GLU A 128 12.64 16.43 0.78
CA GLU A 128 13.02 16.23 2.17
C GLU A 128 13.36 14.76 2.41
N GLY A 129 14.32 14.49 3.30
CA GLY A 129 14.82 13.16 3.62
C GLY A 129 16.06 12.78 2.82
N GLU A 130 16.71 11.72 3.26
CA GLU A 130 17.84 11.08 2.56
C GLU A 130 17.33 9.77 1.98
N PHE A 131 17.48 9.58 0.68
CA PHE A 131 17.01 8.39 -0.03
C PHE A 131 17.95 8.02 -1.17
N GLU A 132 17.97 6.72 -1.46
CA GLU A 132 18.73 6.13 -2.53
C GLU A 132 17.84 5.73 -3.72
N LYS A 133 18.47 5.43 -4.87
CA LYS A 133 17.78 4.88 -6.04
C LYS A 133 17.06 3.59 -5.69
N GLY A 134 15.80 3.47 -6.08
CA GLY A 134 14.97 2.31 -5.80
C GLY A 134 14.15 2.41 -4.51
N GLU A 135 14.37 3.42 -3.68
CA GLU A 135 13.58 3.65 -2.49
C GLU A 135 12.25 4.35 -2.82
N VAL A 136 11.32 4.29 -1.88
CA VAL A 136 9.97 4.86 -2.04
C VAL A 136 9.89 6.20 -1.33
N VAL A 137 9.34 7.19 -2.03
CA VAL A 137 9.08 8.52 -1.49
C VAL A 137 7.60 8.91 -1.64
N GLU A 138 7.13 9.80 -0.78
CA GLU A 138 5.84 10.46 -0.95
C GLU A 138 5.98 11.67 -1.88
N VAL A 139 4.97 11.88 -2.73
CA VAL A 139 4.92 13.03 -3.64
C VAL A 139 3.76 13.94 -3.25
N TYR A 140 4.08 15.20 -3.04
CA TYR A 140 3.17 16.26 -2.65
C TYR A 140 3.05 17.30 -3.75
N GLY A 141 1.82 17.71 -4.05
CA GLY A 141 1.49 18.84 -4.91
C GLY A 141 0.73 19.91 -4.16
N GLU A 142 0.09 20.83 -4.90
CA GLU A 142 -0.72 21.89 -4.29
C GLU A 142 -1.92 21.35 -3.50
N SER A 143 -2.49 20.21 -3.93
CA SER A 143 -3.62 19.54 -3.27
C SER A 143 -3.22 18.67 -2.07
N GLY A 144 -1.95 18.61 -1.70
CA GLY A 144 -1.43 17.78 -0.61
C GLY A 144 -0.75 16.50 -1.10
N LEU A 145 -0.87 15.41 -0.35
CA LEU A 145 -0.31 14.11 -0.73
C LEU A 145 -1.00 13.58 -1.98
N LEU A 146 -0.22 13.39 -3.05
CA LEU A 146 -0.71 12.86 -4.32
C LEU A 146 -0.56 11.34 -4.43
N GLY A 147 0.48 10.79 -3.79
CA GLY A 147 0.77 9.36 -3.85
C GLY A 147 2.21 9.04 -3.49
N ARG A 148 2.65 7.83 -3.89
CA ARG A 148 3.99 7.30 -3.63
C ARG A 148 4.64 6.80 -4.90
N GLY A 149 5.97 6.88 -4.98
CA GLY A 149 6.72 6.37 -6.11
C GLY A 149 8.11 5.90 -5.75
N GLU A 150 8.61 4.90 -6.50
CA GLU A 150 10.00 4.48 -6.45
C GLU A 150 10.85 5.47 -7.24
N VAL A 151 11.85 6.07 -6.56
CA VAL A 151 12.74 7.05 -7.18
C VAL A 151 13.86 6.40 -7.98
N LEU A 152 14.26 7.06 -9.07
CA LEU A 152 15.38 6.69 -9.91
C LEU A 152 16.62 7.57 -9.65
N TYR A 153 16.53 8.47 -8.69
CA TYR A 153 17.59 9.37 -8.23
C TYR A 153 17.85 9.17 -6.74
N SER A 154 19.11 9.30 -6.33
CA SER A 154 19.40 9.55 -4.92
C SER A 154 19.06 10.99 -4.56
N SER A 155 18.91 11.29 -3.25
CA SER A 155 18.70 12.64 -2.77
C SER A 155 19.82 13.61 -3.20
N GLU A 156 21.07 13.13 -3.24
CA GLU A 156 22.21 13.90 -3.73
C GLU A 156 22.08 14.24 -5.22
N GLU A 157 21.76 13.26 -6.06
CA GLU A 157 21.56 13.48 -7.50
C GLU A 157 20.38 14.41 -7.76
N LEU A 158 19.28 14.26 -6.99
CA LEU A 158 18.11 15.11 -7.11
C LEU A 158 18.40 16.56 -6.72
N ALA A 159 19.30 16.80 -5.76
CA ALA A 159 19.74 18.14 -5.40
C ALA A 159 20.37 18.90 -6.58
N PHE A 160 21.09 18.19 -7.45
CA PHE A 160 21.65 18.78 -8.68
C PHE A 160 20.62 18.94 -9.80
N ALA A 161 19.64 18.04 -9.86
CA ALA A 161 18.69 17.95 -10.97
C ALA A 161 17.40 18.74 -10.74
N CYS A 162 17.07 19.07 -9.52
CA CYS A 162 15.82 19.74 -9.11
C CYS A 162 15.62 21.04 -9.90
N GLY A 163 14.45 21.20 -10.54
CA GLY A 163 14.08 22.36 -11.34
C GLY A 163 14.72 22.45 -12.72
N LYS A 164 15.65 21.57 -13.08
CA LYS A 164 16.33 21.61 -14.38
C LYS A 164 15.55 20.83 -15.44
N ARG A 165 15.64 21.30 -16.68
CA ARG A 165 15.06 20.62 -17.83
C ARG A 165 15.94 19.44 -18.27
N SER A 166 15.37 18.44 -18.91
CA SER A 166 16.07 17.23 -19.34
C SER A 166 17.25 17.50 -20.28
N ASN A 167 17.22 18.58 -21.08
CA ASN A 167 18.32 18.98 -21.95
C ASN A 167 19.50 19.66 -21.22
N GLU A 168 19.33 19.98 -19.93
CA GLU A 168 20.35 20.57 -19.06
C GLU A 168 21.02 19.54 -18.15
N LEU A 169 20.57 18.27 -18.25
CA LEU A 169 21.02 17.17 -17.41
C LEU A 169 21.74 16.11 -18.26
N GLU A 170 22.93 15.73 -17.85
CA GLU A 170 23.68 14.61 -18.42
C GLU A 170 23.34 13.27 -17.73
N VAL A 171 22.35 13.29 -16.80
CA VAL A 171 21.98 12.15 -15.95
C VAL A 171 20.96 11.27 -16.67
N TYR A 172 21.20 9.95 -16.65
CA TYR A 172 20.26 8.94 -17.12
C TYR A 172 19.94 7.99 -15.96
N PRO A 173 18.66 7.65 -15.70
CA PRO A 173 17.43 7.96 -16.45
C PRO A 173 16.97 9.41 -16.29
N ILE A 174 16.18 9.92 -17.24
CA ILE A 174 15.70 11.31 -17.27
C ILE A 174 14.60 11.55 -16.22
N GLU A 175 13.87 10.50 -15.84
CA GLU A 175 12.72 10.61 -14.93
C GLU A 175 13.16 10.43 -13.47
N VAL A 176 12.57 11.22 -12.57
CA VAL A 176 12.71 11.05 -11.11
C VAL A 176 11.88 9.85 -10.64
N ILE A 177 10.65 9.75 -11.14
CA ILE A 177 9.76 8.60 -10.90
C ILE A 177 9.12 8.20 -12.23
N HIS A 178 9.32 6.95 -12.64
CA HIS A 178 8.65 6.41 -13.82
C HIS A 178 7.16 6.19 -13.56
N ARG A 179 6.31 6.45 -14.54
CA ARG A 179 4.84 6.30 -14.44
C ARG A 179 4.37 4.92 -13.96
N ASP A 180 5.09 3.85 -14.32
CA ASP A 180 4.75 2.49 -13.92
C ASP A 180 5.16 2.20 -12.46
N LYS A 181 6.06 3.02 -11.90
CA LYS A 181 6.54 3.00 -10.52
C LYS A 181 5.86 4.05 -9.63
N TRP A 182 4.67 4.48 -10.02
CA TRP A 182 3.85 5.47 -9.34
C TRP A 182 2.51 4.90 -8.89
N VAL A 183 2.12 5.19 -7.65
CA VAL A 183 0.83 4.82 -7.07
C VAL A 183 0.17 6.06 -6.49
N LYS A 184 -1.04 6.35 -6.94
CA LYS A 184 -1.86 7.44 -6.42
C LYS A 184 -2.35 7.11 -5.00
N ALA A 185 -2.42 8.12 -4.09
CA ALA A 185 -2.96 8.01 -2.75
C ALA A 185 -4.47 7.74 -2.74
#